data_e70c68d2d40e3d5dfc92b3b550d1b5ef
#
_entry.id   e70c68d2d40e3d5dfc92b3b550d1b5ef
#
_cell.length_a   1.000
_cell.length_b   1.000
_cell.length_c   1.000
_cell.angle_alpha   90.00
_cell.angle_beta   90.00
_cell.angle_gamma   90.00
#
_symmetry.space_group_name_H-M   'P 1'
#
loop_
_entity.id
_entity.type
_entity.pdbx_description
1 polymer ?
#
loop_
_entity_poly.entity_id
_entity_poly.type
_entity_poly.pdbx_seq_one_letter_code
_entity_poly.pdbx_strand_id
1 'polypeptide(L)'
;MRRHRDVVAVIGSTGTGKSQLAVDLARHAAQHLGLHAEAISADSMQTYVGLDVITNKADASEMAGVPHHLLSFLSPGQEYDSTQFVADAGGLCAHLQQEGALPIVVGGTTYYVQHLLFPGRLVSQIPSTAYEGDVHARIASLPPDLRALWDALGDDPKAPPPPGDLWPLLAHLDRASAQRWHHRDHRKVYRSLRILRDTGVPQSAWLSAQDEEDRQQGRREPSRRLVLWVWSEREALHARLNARIQTMIERGLLDEIRDLRRIAGDAPTDYTRGIFQAIGYKEFDAYLTHGGDDRFAAAITDMQTATRRYAKRQTSWIRNQLLPEIRKAQERGEDVWLYLLDATDPAYWKERVSDPAHRILEAFIAHDPMPDPRAQSAAAAEQLAVSEQTGGRLERNRLVACDTCTSDEAQPFLYRENERDKHMQSRTHRMALKRRSRAAYIAEGRARMRS
;
A
#
# COMPACT_ATOMS: atom_id res chain seq x y z
N MET A 1 -18.53 -14.43 29.09
CA MET A 1 -18.36 -14.18 27.63
C MET A 1 -16.89 -13.98 27.35
N ARG A 2 -16.27 -14.79 26.51
CA ARG A 2 -14.90 -14.53 26.04
C ARG A 2 -14.97 -13.26 25.18
N ARG A 3 -14.13 -12.25 25.47
CA ARG A 3 -14.02 -11.05 24.64
C ARG A 3 -13.42 -11.49 23.31
N HIS A 4 -14.23 -11.55 22.26
CA HIS A 4 -13.75 -11.82 20.93
C HIS A 4 -12.88 -10.65 20.47
N ARG A 5 -11.65 -10.91 20.09
CA ARG A 5 -10.75 -9.93 19.45
C ARG A 5 -10.58 -10.23 17.95
N ASP A 6 -11.65 -10.75 17.37
CA ASP A 6 -11.69 -11.15 15.97
C ASP A 6 -11.89 -9.93 15.09
N VAL A 7 -11.17 -9.88 13.97
CA VAL A 7 -11.32 -8.87 12.92
C VAL A 7 -11.41 -9.58 11.58
N VAL A 8 -12.41 -9.22 10.78
CA VAL A 8 -12.53 -9.65 9.39
C VAL A 8 -12.14 -8.52 8.48
N ALA A 9 -11.31 -8.78 7.48
CA ALA A 9 -10.94 -7.81 6.44
C ALA A 9 -11.36 -8.31 5.06
N VAL A 10 -12.16 -7.52 4.34
CA VAL A 10 -12.57 -7.80 2.97
C VAL A 10 -11.81 -6.89 2.03
N ILE A 11 -10.86 -7.46 1.30
CA ILE A 11 -9.93 -6.76 0.42
C ILE A 11 -10.09 -7.17 -1.05
N GLY A 12 -9.51 -6.41 -1.93
CA GLY A 12 -9.53 -6.69 -3.38
C GLY A 12 -9.44 -5.40 -4.19
N SER A 13 -9.34 -5.52 -5.49
CA SER A 13 -9.35 -4.35 -6.36
C SER A 13 -10.74 -3.72 -6.47
N THR A 14 -10.79 -2.47 -6.93
CA THR A 14 -12.09 -1.85 -7.22
C THR A 14 -12.89 -2.69 -8.23
N GLY A 15 -14.20 -2.78 -8.07
CA GLY A 15 -15.09 -3.53 -8.97
C GLY A 15 -15.18 -5.04 -8.74
N THR A 16 -14.61 -5.57 -7.65
CA THR A 16 -14.69 -7.02 -7.35
C THR A 16 -15.86 -7.42 -6.44
N GLY A 17 -16.65 -6.47 -5.91
CA GLY A 17 -17.79 -6.80 -5.04
C GLY A 17 -17.48 -6.82 -3.55
N LYS A 18 -16.40 -6.19 -3.10
CA LYS A 18 -16.01 -6.16 -1.67
C LYS A 18 -17.10 -5.69 -0.72
N SER A 19 -17.74 -4.55 -1.04
CA SER A 19 -18.80 -3.97 -0.18
C SER A 19 -20.00 -4.90 -0.10
N GLN A 20 -20.40 -5.51 -1.22
CA GLN A 20 -21.46 -6.51 -1.26
C GLN A 20 -21.14 -7.69 -0.34
N LEU A 21 -19.91 -8.22 -0.40
CA LEU A 21 -19.52 -9.33 0.48
C LEU A 21 -19.48 -8.91 1.95
N ALA A 22 -19.01 -7.71 2.28
CA ALA A 22 -18.98 -7.25 3.68
C ALA A 22 -20.38 -7.15 4.28
N VAL A 23 -21.34 -6.62 3.53
CA VAL A 23 -22.76 -6.57 3.92
C VAL A 23 -23.35 -7.97 4.05
N ASP A 24 -23.06 -8.87 3.10
CA ASP A 24 -23.51 -10.26 3.12
C ASP A 24 -22.98 -10.99 4.36
N LEU A 25 -21.71 -10.86 4.69
CA LEU A 25 -21.11 -11.43 5.89
C LEU A 25 -21.70 -10.87 7.18
N ALA A 26 -21.94 -9.56 7.26
CA ALA A 26 -22.55 -8.95 8.45
C ALA A 26 -23.97 -9.47 8.69
N ARG A 27 -24.76 -9.58 7.62
CA ARG A 27 -26.11 -10.14 7.69
C ARG A 27 -26.10 -11.63 8.05
N HIS A 28 -25.18 -12.40 7.44
CA HIS A 28 -25.01 -13.81 7.76
C HIS A 28 -24.62 -14.01 9.22
N ALA A 29 -23.69 -13.22 9.74
CA ALA A 29 -23.31 -13.26 11.16
C ALA A 29 -24.50 -13.00 12.08
N ALA A 30 -25.33 -12.01 11.77
CA ALA A 30 -26.52 -11.70 12.57
C ALA A 30 -27.59 -12.79 12.49
N GLN A 31 -27.85 -13.35 11.31
CA GLN A 31 -28.93 -14.30 11.09
C GLN A 31 -28.60 -15.73 11.53
N HIS A 32 -27.35 -16.17 11.37
CA HIS A 32 -26.96 -17.56 11.57
C HIS A 32 -26.05 -17.78 12.78
N LEU A 33 -25.26 -16.74 13.15
CA LEU A 33 -24.32 -16.86 14.29
C LEU A 33 -24.78 -16.08 15.53
N GLY A 34 -25.88 -15.32 15.42
CA GLY A 34 -26.35 -14.46 16.50
C GLY A 34 -25.32 -13.37 16.89
N LEU A 35 -24.45 -13.02 15.95
CA LEU A 35 -23.34 -12.10 16.16
C LEU A 35 -23.58 -10.79 15.38
N HIS A 36 -23.71 -9.68 16.11
CA HIS A 36 -23.78 -8.38 15.47
C HIS A 36 -22.46 -8.04 14.77
N ALA A 37 -22.51 -7.47 13.57
CA ALA A 37 -21.33 -7.10 12.83
C ALA A 37 -21.53 -5.76 12.09
N GLU A 38 -20.47 -4.95 12.02
CA GLU A 38 -20.49 -3.63 11.42
C GLU A 38 -19.31 -3.43 10.48
N ALA A 39 -19.53 -2.67 9.42
CA ALA A 39 -18.54 -2.40 8.40
C ALA A 39 -17.70 -1.15 8.75
N ILE A 40 -16.37 -1.24 8.57
CA ILE A 40 -15.45 -0.11 8.69
C ILE A 40 -14.84 0.11 7.31
N SER A 41 -15.15 1.25 6.67
CA SER A 41 -14.65 1.57 5.33
C SER A 41 -13.15 1.86 5.36
N ALA A 42 -12.38 1.13 4.56
CA ALA A 42 -10.95 1.33 4.33
C ALA A 42 -10.68 1.82 2.89
N ASP A 43 -11.43 2.82 2.47
CA ASP A 43 -11.24 3.49 1.18
C ASP A 43 -11.01 4.99 1.39
N SER A 44 -9.81 5.48 1.03
CA SER A 44 -9.39 6.86 1.27
C SER A 44 -10.21 7.91 0.51
N MET A 45 -10.94 7.52 -0.54
CA MET A 45 -11.78 8.43 -1.30
C MET A 45 -13.23 8.45 -0.79
N GLN A 46 -13.69 7.40 -0.13
CA GLN A 46 -15.04 7.30 0.41
C GLN A 46 -15.22 8.02 1.76
N THR A 47 -14.15 8.54 2.34
CA THR A 47 -14.19 9.33 3.57
C THR A 47 -14.87 10.70 3.40
N TYR A 48 -14.92 11.23 2.18
CA TYR A 48 -15.45 12.57 1.90
C TYR A 48 -16.97 12.58 1.77
N VAL A 49 -17.62 13.59 2.36
CA VAL A 49 -19.07 13.83 2.25
C VAL A 49 -19.44 14.16 0.82
N GLY A 50 -20.57 13.64 0.35
CA GLY A 50 -20.98 13.70 -1.05
C GLY A 50 -20.06 12.85 -1.92
N LEU A 51 -20.02 13.13 -3.23
CA LEU A 51 -19.14 12.44 -4.18
C LEU A 51 -19.36 10.91 -4.19
N ASP A 52 -20.63 10.52 -4.07
CA ASP A 52 -21.03 9.13 -3.88
C ASP A 52 -20.90 8.33 -5.16
N VAL A 53 -21.12 8.97 -6.32
CA VAL A 53 -20.98 8.36 -7.64
C VAL A 53 -19.51 8.21 -8.00
N ILE A 54 -18.71 9.29 -7.92
CA ILE A 54 -17.29 9.26 -8.34
C ILE A 54 -16.45 8.30 -7.50
N THR A 55 -16.77 8.16 -6.21
CA THR A 55 -16.08 7.25 -5.29
C THR A 55 -16.75 5.87 -5.19
N ASN A 56 -17.87 5.69 -5.89
CA ASN A 56 -18.67 4.47 -5.91
C ASN A 56 -18.97 3.95 -4.50
N LYS A 57 -19.56 4.82 -3.66
CA LYS A 57 -20.07 4.43 -2.35
C LYS A 57 -21.29 3.51 -2.48
N ALA A 58 -21.44 2.63 -1.52
CA ALA A 58 -22.68 1.87 -1.39
C ALA A 58 -23.82 2.80 -0.96
N ASP A 59 -24.97 2.69 -1.59
CA ASP A 59 -26.17 3.41 -1.17
C ASP A 59 -26.88 2.69 -0.01
N ALA A 60 -27.94 3.31 0.55
CA ALA A 60 -28.65 2.76 1.69
C ALA A 60 -29.27 1.37 1.42
N SER A 61 -29.66 1.10 0.15
CA SER A 61 -30.21 -0.20 -0.24
C SER A 61 -29.12 -1.27 -0.31
N GLU A 62 -27.95 -0.91 -0.82
CA GLU A 62 -26.78 -1.79 -0.89
C GLU A 62 -26.17 -2.07 0.51
N MET A 63 -26.25 -1.09 1.43
CA MET A 63 -25.84 -1.28 2.84
C MET A 63 -26.80 -2.20 3.61
N ALA A 64 -28.04 -2.36 3.16
CA ALA A 64 -29.04 -3.28 3.70
C ALA A 64 -29.19 -3.25 5.23
N GLY A 65 -29.08 -2.05 5.84
CA GLY A 65 -29.20 -1.84 7.28
C GLY A 65 -27.93 -2.14 8.10
N VAL A 66 -26.83 -2.56 7.46
CA VAL A 66 -25.54 -2.76 8.15
C VAL A 66 -24.89 -1.39 8.41
N PRO A 67 -24.52 -1.07 9.68
CA PRO A 67 -23.81 0.16 9.98
C PRO A 67 -22.44 0.23 9.28
N HIS A 68 -22.14 1.41 8.72
CA HIS A 68 -20.86 1.66 8.05
C HIS A 68 -20.14 2.84 8.71
N HIS A 69 -18.92 2.60 9.19
CA HIS A 69 -18.06 3.58 9.81
C HIS A 69 -17.01 4.10 8.85
N LEU A 70 -16.43 5.25 9.14
CA LEU A 70 -15.40 5.94 8.36
C LEU A 70 -15.81 6.18 6.90
N LEU A 71 -17.09 6.46 6.71
CA LEU A 71 -17.72 6.76 5.44
C LEU A 71 -18.33 8.18 5.52
N SER A 72 -18.06 9.04 4.54
CA SER A 72 -18.71 10.36 4.41
C SER A 72 -18.64 11.26 5.68
N PHE A 73 -17.46 11.47 6.24
CA PHE A 73 -17.28 12.30 7.45
C PHE A 73 -16.34 13.49 7.24
N LEU A 74 -15.61 13.57 6.12
CA LEU A 74 -14.71 14.68 5.80
C LEU A 74 -15.32 15.60 4.77
N SER A 75 -15.11 16.90 4.96
CA SER A 75 -15.41 17.89 3.92
C SER A 75 -14.33 17.88 2.84
N PRO A 76 -14.69 18.16 1.56
CA PRO A 76 -13.69 18.40 0.52
C PRO A 76 -12.68 19.48 0.95
N GLY A 77 -11.39 19.24 0.73
CA GLY A 77 -10.31 20.13 1.19
C GLY A 77 -9.65 19.72 2.51
N GLN A 78 -10.27 18.86 3.30
CA GLN A 78 -9.61 18.24 4.44
C GLN A 78 -8.69 17.11 3.98
N GLU A 79 -7.64 16.84 4.74
CA GLU A 79 -6.72 15.71 4.51
C GLU A 79 -6.94 14.65 5.58
N TYR A 80 -6.84 13.39 5.18
CA TYR A 80 -6.94 12.23 6.06
C TYR A 80 -5.88 11.22 5.67
N ASP A 81 -4.94 10.99 6.56
CA ASP A 81 -3.81 10.12 6.28
C ASP A 81 -3.97 8.71 6.87
N SER A 82 -2.99 7.87 6.56
CA SER A 82 -2.99 6.49 7.03
C SER A 82 -2.81 6.37 8.55
N THR A 83 -2.16 7.33 9.20
CA THR A 83 -1.95 7.32 10.65
C THR A 83 -3.27 7.61 11.37
N GLN A 84 -4.00 8.62 10.88
CA GLN A 84 -5.34 8.94 11.37
C GLN A 84 -6.30 7.76 11.16
N PHE A 85 -6.29 7.17 9.94
CA PHE A 85 -7.11 5.99 9.68
C PHE A 85 -6.84 4.83 10.65
N VAL A 86 -5.57 4.50 10.89
CA VAL A 86 -5.22 3.38 11.79
C VAL A 86 -5.63 3.66 13.23
N ALA A 87 -5.52 4.91 13.68
CA ALA A 87 -5.96 5.30 15.01
C ALA A 87 -7.50 5.18 15.15
N ASP A 88 -8.24 5.76 14.20
CA ASP A 88 -9.71 5.77 14.23
C ASP A 88 -10.30 4.38 14.03
N ALA A 89 -9.85 3.64 13.00
CA ALA A 89 -10.31 2.29 12.72
C ALA A 89 -9.93 1.30 13.84
N GLY A 90 -8.72 1.46 14.42
CA GLY A 90 -8.28 0.67 15.58
C GLY A 90 -9.15 0.93 16.82
N GLY A 91 -9.48 2.19 17.08
CA GLY A 91 -10.41 2.58 18.14
C GLY A 91 -11.81 1.98 17.94
N LEU A 92 -12.33 2.06 16.71
CA LEU A 92 -13.64 1.46 16.35
C LEU A 92 -13.62 -0.07 16.49
N CYS A 93 -12.58 -0.76 16.01
CA CYS A 93 -12.44 -2.20 16.20
C CYS A 93 -12.47 -2.57 17.69
N ALA A 94 -11.73 -1.86 18.52
CA ALA A 94 -11.68 -2.11 19.96
C ALA A 94 -13.04 -1.86 20.63
N HIS A 95 -13.76 -0.80 20.23
CA HIS A 95 -15.08 -0.47 20.74
C HIS A 95 -16.12 -1.55 20.39
N LEU A 96 -16.21 -1.91 19.10
CA LEU A 96 -17.12 -2.96 18.64
C LEU A 96 -16.86 -4.31 19.33
N GLN A 97 -15.59 -4.69 19.47
CA GLN A 97 -15.21 -5.90 20.19
C GLN A 97 -15.58 -5.86 21.69
N GLN A 98 -15.54 -4.70 22.33
CA GLN A 98 -16.01 -4.53 23.73
C GLN A 98 -17.51 -4.71 23.84
N GLU A 99 -18.27 -4.30 22.84
CA GLU A 99 -19.71 -4.49 22.75
C GLU A 99 -20.10 -5.90 22.29
N GLY A 100 -19.13 -6.74 21.96
CA GLY A 100 -19.36 -8.11 21.46
C GLY A 100 -19.76 -8.15 19.99
N ALA A 101 -19.50 -7.08 19.24
CA ALA A 101 -19.75 -7.00 17.80
C ALA A 101 -18.48 -7.35 17.00
N LEU A 102 -18.67 -7.86 15.77
CA LEU A 102 -17.59 -8.21 14.85
C LEU A 102 -17.28 -7.03 13.91
N PRO A 103 -16.08 -6.43 13.99
CA PRO A 103 -15.65 -5.44 13.00
C PRO A 103 -15.30 -6.11 11.67
N ILE A 104 -15.90 -5.62 10.57
CA ILE A 104 -15.60 -6.02 9.20
C ILE A 104 -14.96 -4.84 8.47
N VAL A 105 -13.65 -4.86 8.33
CA VAL A 105 -12.88 -3.82 7.61
C VAL A 105 -12.98 -4.08 6.12
N VAL A 106 -13.53 -3.14 5.36
CA VAL A 106 -13.77 -3.33 3.92
C VAL A 106 -13.23 -2.18 3.09
N GLY A 107 -12.37 -2.46 2.12
CA GLY A 107 -11.90 -1.37 1.24
C GLY A 107 -10.86 -1.74 0.22
N GLY A 108 -10.62 -0.78 -0.67
CA GLY A 108 -9.64 -0.87 -1.75
C GLY A 108 -8.29 -0.24 -1.41
N THR A 109 -8.21 0.57 -0.36
CA THR A 109 -6.95 1.15 0.12
C THR A 109 -6.22 0.11 0.96
N THR A 110 -5.65 -0.90 0.30
CA THR A 110 -4.98 -2.04 0.95
C THR A 110 -3.81 -1.62 1.85
N TYR A 111 -3.25 -0.43 1.63
CA TYR A 111 -2.28 0.18 2.53
C TYR A 111 -2.89 0.45 3.92
N TYR A 112 -4.11 0.97 3.98
CA TYR A 112 -4.85 1.19 5.23
C TYR A 112 -5.08 -0.12 5.98
N VAL A 113 -5.62 -1.12 5.27
CA VAL A 113 -5.90 -2.45 5.85
C VAL A 113 -4.63 -3.10 6.38
N GLN A 114 -3.53 -3.03 5.62
CA GLN A 114 -2.25 -3.61 6.03
C GLN A 114 -1.76 -3.01 7.34
N HIS A 115 -1.79 -1.69 7.50
CA HIS A 115 -1.29 -1.03 8.69
C HIS A 115 -2.24 -1.15 9.90
N LEU A 116 -3.53 -1.36 9.66
CA LEU A 116 -4.49 -1.68 10.71
C LEU A 116 -4.29 -3.11 11.24
N LEU A 117 -4.17 -4.08 10.33
CA LEU A 117 -4.02 -5.49 10.72
C LEU A 117 -2.62 -5.83 11.23
N PHE A 118 -1.61 -5.14 10.75
CA PHE A 118 -0.19 -5.34 11.09
C PHE A 118 0.42 -4.00 11.53
N PRO A 119 0.10 -3.54 12.76
CA PRO A 119 0.66 -2.32 13.32
C PRO A 119 2.18 -2.45 13.48
N GLY A 120 2.88 -1.32 13.61
CA GLY A 120 4.32 -1.30 13.83
C GLY A 120 5.12 -0.79 12.62
N ARG A 121 4.47 -0.34 11.53
CA ARG A 121 5.15 0.19 10.33
C ARG A 121 4.80 1.63 9.97
N LEU A 122 3.92 2.25 10.72
CA LEU A 122 3.65 3.68 10.60
C LEU A 122 4.51 4.43 11.61
N VAL A 123 5.25 5.41 11.13
CA VAL A 123 5.99 6.35 11.97
C VAL A 123 4.96 7.29 12.61
N SER A 124 4.38 6.89 13.74
CA SER A 124 3.30 7.62 14.39
C SER A 124 3.69 8.34 15.67
N GLN A 125 4.79 7.92 16.31
CA GLN A 125 5.28 8.55 17.54
C GLN A 125 6.80 8.58 17.56
N ILE A 126 7.39 9.63 18.13
CA ILE A 126 8.82 9.70 18.38
C ILE A 126 9.14 8.65 19.44
N PRO A 127 10.07 7.70 19.21
CA PRO A 127 10.50 6.80 20.27
C PRO A 127 10.92 7.64 21.48
N SER A 128 10.37 7.33 22.65
CA SER A 128 10.73 8.02 23.90
C SER A 128 12.18 7.74 24.32
N THR A 129 12.81 6.73 23.74
CA THR A 129 14.22 6.44 23.90
C THR A 129 15.04 7.29 22.93
N ALA A 130 15.87 8.17 23.47
CA ALA A 130 16.81 8.97 22.70
C ALA A 130 17.60 8.06 21.75
N TYR A 131 17.56 8.36 20.45
CA TYR A 131 18.44 7.73 19.48
C TYR A 131 19.89 8.12 19.82
N GLU A 132 20.67 7.17 20.30
CA GLU A 132 22.07 7.38 20.75
C GLU A 132 23.05 7.62 19.58
N GLY A 133 22.57 7.56 18.33
CA GLY A 133 23.42 7.83 17.17
C GLY A 133 23.63 9.32 16.94
N ASP A 134 24.89 9.73 16.83
CA ASP A 134 25.25 11.14 16.60
C ASP A 134 24.93 11.59 15.15
N VAL A 135 23.64 11.83 14.88
CA VAL A 135 23.20 12.36 13.60
C VAL A 135 23.69 13.79 13.41
N HIS A 136 23.79 14.58 14.49
CA HIS A 136 24.29 15.95 14.40
C HIS A 136 25.75 16.02 13.95
N ALA A 137 26.61 15.12 14.46
CA ALA A 137 27.99 15.02 13.98
C ALA A 137 28.07 14.59 12.53
N ARG A 138 27.22 13.65 12.07
CA ARG A 138 27.14 13.27 10.66
C ARG A 138 26.70 14.41 9.77
N ILE A 139 25.71 15.18 10.18
CA ILE A 139 25.26 16.37 9.47
C ILE A 139 26.36 17.43 9.45
N ALA A 140 27.06 17.65 10.57
CA ALA A 140 28.17 18.61 10.66
C ALA A 140 29.35 18.23 9.75
N SER A 141 29.61 16.93 9.56
CA SER A 141 30.70 16.38 8.74
C SER A 141 30.34 16.15 7.27
N LEU A 142 29.16 16.61 6.82
CA LEU A 142 28.75 16.44 5.42
C LEU A 142 29.74 17.11 4.46
N PRO A 143 30.10 16.44 3.37
CA PRO A 143 30.80 17.07 2.24
C PRO A 143 30.03 18.28 1.71
N PRO A 144 30.72 19.32 1.15
CA PRO A 144 30.08 20.56 0.75
C PRO A 144 28.89 20.42 -0.20
N ASP A 145 28.96 19.48 -1.15
CA ASP A 145 27.91 19.15 -2.11
C ASP A 145 26.67 18.53 -1.43
N LEU A 146 26.87 17.60 -0.49
CA LEU A 146 25.79 17.00 0.29
C LEU A 146 25.23 17.98 1.33
N ARG A 147 26.07 18.85 1.87
CA ARG A 147 25.63 19.91 2.77
C ARG A 147 24.68 20.89 2.07
N ALA A 148 25.00 21.30 0.86
CA ALA A 148 24.11 22.15 0.07
C ALA A 148 22.75 21.50 -0.18
N LEU A 149 22.70 20.17 -0.46
CA LEU A 149 21.44 19.45 -0.61
C LEU A 149 20.66 19.36 0.72
N TRP A 150 21.33 19.17 1.85
CA TRP A 150 20.72 19.17 3.16
C TRP A 150 20.09 20.52 3.51
N ASP A 151 20.82 21.61 3.27
CA ASP A 151 20.34 22.96 3.53
C ASP A 151 19.17 23.32 2.61
N ALA A 152 19.18 22.86 1.35
CA ALA A 152 18.10 23.06 0.38
C ALA A 152 16.78 22.32 0.74
N LEU A 153 16.80 21.32 1.64
CA LEU A 153 15.56 20.72 2.15
C LEU A 153 14.68 21.74 2.89
N GLY A 154 15.27 22.78 3.47
CA GLY A 154 14.55 23.82 4.23
C GLY A 154 13.85 23.27 5.48
N ASP A 155 13.20 24.13 6.24
CA ASP A 155 12.51 23.76 7.48
C ASP A 155 10.99 23.57 7.30
N ASP A 156 10.44 23.94 6.15
CA ASP A 156 9.03 23.72 5.85
C ASP A 156 8.77 22.25 5.50
N PRO A 157 8.03 21.49 6.33
CA PRO A 157 7.70 20.08 6.06
C PRO A 157 6.85 19.88 4.80
N LYS A 158 6.19 20.93 4.32
CA LYS A 158 5.34 20.91 3.12
C LYS A 158 6.07 21.38 1.86
N ALA A 159 7.32 21.79 1.98
CA ALA A 159 8.11 22.23 0.83
C ALA A 159 8.25 21.09 -0.21
N PRO A 160 8.23 21.41 -1.50
CA PRO A 160 8.53 20.44 -2.51
C PRO A 160 10.00 19.98 -2.40
N PRO A 161 10.31 18.74 -2.85
CA PRO A 161 11.69 18.27 -2.85
C PRO A 161 12.58 19.20 -3.69
N PRO A 162 13.77 19.56 -3.19
CA PRO A 162 14.71 20.37 -3.96
C PRO A 162 15.16 19.63 -5.24
N PRO A 163 15.56 20.37 -6.28
CA PRO A 163 16.08 19.74 -7.49
C PRO A 163 17.38 19.02 -7.18
N GLY A 164 17.57 17.86 -7.81
CA GLY A 164 18.80 17.07 -7.71
C GLY A 164 18.57 15.63 -7.23
N ASP A 165 19.65 14.86 -7.23
CA ASP A 165 19.65 13.50 -6.71
C ASP A 165 19.90 13.52 -5.18
N LEU A 166 18.87 13.28 -4.41
CA LEU A 166 18.93 13.25 -2.94
C LEU A 166 19.40 11.90 -2.39
N TRP A 167 19.55 10.87 -3.24
CA TRP A 167 19.92 9.54 -2.77
C TRP A 167 21.33 9.47 -2.14
N PRO A 168 22.37 10.15 -2.66
CA PRO A 168 23.69 10.19 -2.02
C PRO A 168 23.65 10.80 -0.61
N LEU A 169 22.84 11.84 -0.41
CA LEU A 169 22.63 12.43 0.90
C LEU A 169 21.99 11.43 1.88
N LEU A 170 20.93 10.74 1.43
CA LEU A 170 20.31 9.69 2.24
C LEU A 170 21.27 8.54 2.54
N ALA A 171 22.09 8.12 1.56
CA ALA A 171 23.08 7.07 1.74
C ALA A 171 24.16 7.43 2.78
N HIS A 172 24.51 8.71 2.88
CA HIS A 172 25.46 9.20 3.87
C HIS A 172 24.85 9.28 5.29
N LEU A 173 23.60 9.77 5.41
CA LEU A 173 22.95 10.00 6.70
C LEU A 173 22.22 8.76 7.24
N ASP A 174 21.58 7.98 6.38
CA ASP A 174 20.83 6.77 6.71
C ASP A 174 21.02 5.70 5.63
N ARG A 175 22.15 5.00 5.69
CA ARG A 175 22.53 3.98 4.71
C ARG A 175 21.50 2.85 4.59
N ALA A 176 20.89 2.44 5.70
CA ALA A 176 19.92 1.36 5.70
C ALA A 176 18.63 1.76 4.96
N SER A 177 18.14 2.98 5.16
CA SER A 177 17.02 3.51 4.37
C SER A 177 17.39 3.71 2.89
N ALA A 178 18.60 4.17 2.59
CA ALA A 178 19.06 4.32 1.20
C ALA A 178 19.12 2.97 0.46
N GLN A 179 19.55 1.90 1.13
CA GLN A 179 19.55 0.54 0.56
C GLN A 179 18.15 0.00 0.32
N ARG A 180 17.16 0.49 1.05
CA ARG A 180 15.74 0.10 0.93
C ARG A 180 15.06 0.75 -0.27
N TRP A 181 15.46 1.96 -0.67
CA TRP A 181 14.81 2.74 -1.71
C TRP A 181 15.64 2.75 -2.99
N HIS A 182 14.95 2.72 -4.14
CA HIS A 182 15.63 2.94 -5.41
C HIS A 182 16.03 4.41 -5.52
N HIS A 183 17.23 4.70 -6.04
CA HIS A 183 17.74 6.07 -6.20
C HIS A 183 16.80 7.00 -7.00
N ARG A 184 16.01 6.44 -7.95
CA ARG A 184 15.00 7.19 -8.72
C ARG A 184 13.65 7.32 -8.03
N ASP A 185 13.47 6.74 -6.83
CA ASP A 185 12.25 6.93 -6.07
C ASP A 185 12.38 8.20 -5.19
N HIS A 186 12.45 9.35 -5.89
CA HIS A 186 12.68 10.65 -5.27
C HIS A 186 11.72 10.93 -4.11
N ARG A 187 10.46 10.52 -4.23
CA ARG A 187 9.46 10.72 -3.18
C ARG A 187 9.81 10.00 -1.88
N LYS A 188 10.27 8.75 -1.95
CA LYS A 188 10.62 7.99 -0.75
C LYS A 188 11.95 8.43 -0.16
N VAL A 189 12.93 8.73 -1.01
CA VAL A 189 14.21 9.29 -0.59
C VAL A 189 13.99 10.61 0.14
N TYR A 190 13.22 11.53 -0.44
CA TYR A 190 12.88 12.81 0.17
C TYR A 190 12.15 12.63 1.50
N ARG A 191 11.14 11.73 1.56
CA ARG A 191 10.40 11.47 2.80
C ARG A 191 11.32 10.96 3.92
N SER A 192 12.28 10.07 3.62
CA SER A 192 13.23 9.58 4.62
C SER A 192 14.12 10.70 5.16
N LEU A 193 14.58 11.60 4.29
CA LEU A 193 15.36 12.77 4.68
C LEU A 193 14.52 13.78 5.48
N ARG A 194 13.24 13.96 5.13
CA ARG A 194 12.31 14.80 5.90
C ARG A 194 12.10 14.27 7.32
N ILE A 195 11.84 12.97 7.45
CA ILE A 195 11.71 12.34 8.78
C ILE A 195 12.96 12.62 9.61
N LEU A 196 14.14 12.42 9.04
CA LEU A 196 15.40 12.69 9.73
C LEU A 196 15.54 14.17 10.13
N ARG A 197 15.19 15.10 9.24
CA ARG A 197 15.28 16.56 9.51
C ARG A 197 14.30 16.99 10.58
N ASP A 198 13.05 16.53 10.49
CA ASP A 198 11.96 16.97 11.38
C ASP A 198 12.07 16.35 12.78
N THR A 199 12.67 15.15 12.89
CA THR A 199 12.71 14.38 14.15
C THR A 199 14.10 14.22 14.75
N GLY A 200 15.16 14.45 13.97
CA GLY A 200 16.54 14.16 14.36
C GLY A 200 16.86 12.65 14.38
N VAL A 201 15.92 11.78 13.97
CA VAL A 201 16.07 10.31 14.02
C VAL A 201 15.99 9.73 12.62
N PRO A 202 16.97 8.91 12.18
CA PRO A 202 16.90 8.22 10.89
C PRO A 202 15.69 7.30 10.78
N GLN A 203 15.08 7.22 9.60
CA GLN A 203 13.93 6.33 9.39
C GLN A 203 14.26 4.86 9.69
N SER A 204 15.49 4.41 9.42
CA SER A 204 15.93 3.06 9.75
C SER A 204 15.90 2.77 11.26
N ALA A 205 16.27 3.75 12.08
CA ALA A 205 16.24 3.62 13.53
C ALA A 205 14.79 3.54 14.06
N TRP A 206 13.88 4.32 13.47
CA TRP A 206 12.45 4.22 13.77
C TRP A 206 11.92 2.81 13.52
N LEU A 207 12.24 2.25 12.37
CA LEU A 207 11.78 0.91 11.99
C LEU A 207 12.37 -0.17 12.90
N SER A 208 13.65 -0.03 13.30
CA SER A 208 14.29 -0.96 14.23
C SER A 208 13.69 -0.88 15.64
N ALA A 209 13.37 0.33 16.09
CA ALA A 209 12.71 0.52 17.40
C ALA A 209 11.30 -0.09 17.40
N GLN A 210 10.53 0.08 16.31
CA GLN A 210 9.22 -0.55 16.16
C GLN A 210 9.31 -2.09 16.11
N ASP A 211 10.27 -2.65 15.37
CA ASP A 211 10.50 -4.09 15.34
C ASP A 211 10.88 -4.64 16.74
N GLU A 212 11.55 -3.86 17.57
CA GLU A 212 11.89 -4.24 18.94
C GLU A 212 10.70 -4.08 19.90
N GLU A 213 9.93 -2.99 19.77
CA GLU A 213 8.67 -2.83 20.53
C GLU A 213 7.68 -3.95 20.20
N ASP A 214 7.54 -4.33 18.93
CA ASP A 214 6.69 -5.43 18.52
C ASP A 214 7.14 -6.77 19.13
N ARG A 215 8.45 -7.00 19.26
CA ARG A 215 9.01 -8.18 19.96
C ARG A 215 8.74 -8.14 21.46
N GLN A 216 8.83 -6.97 22.09
CA GLN A 216 8.62 -6.79 23.53
C GLN A 216 7.12 -6.75 23.89
N GLN A 217 6.28 -6.15 23.02
CA GLN A 217 4.83 -6.09 23.18
C GLN A 217 4.12 -7.40 22.80
N GLY A 218 4.83 -8.45 22.38
CA GLY A 218 4.33 -9.79 22.09
C GLY A 218 3.48 -10.46 23.20
N ARG A 219 2.98 -9.65 24.16
CA ARG A 219 2.03 -10.00 25.24
C ARG A 219 0.63 -9.35 25.12
N ARG A 220 0.36 -8.56 24.07
CA ARG A 220 -1.05 -8.29 23.77
C ARG A 220 -1.65 -9.58 23.23
N GLU A 221 -2.72 -10.07 23.85
CA GLU A 221 -3.45 -11.23 23.31
C GLU A 221 -3.71 -10.97 21.82
N PRO A 222 -3.17 -11.82 20.94
CA PRO A 222 -3.24 -11.56 19.52
C PRO A 222 -4.71 -11.52 19.07
N SER A 223 -5.09 -10.48 18.36
CA SER A 223 -6.37 -10.47 17.64
C SER A 223 -6.31 -11.53 16.55
N ARG A 224 -7.34 -12.36 16.45
CA ARG A 224 -7.50 -13.27 15.33
C ARG A 224 -7.93 -12.48 14.09
N ARG A 225 -7.33 -12.74 12.98
CA ARG A 225 -7.54 -11.96 11.75
C ARG A 225 -7.91 -12.88 10.59
N LEU A 226 -9.09 -12.64 10.02
CA LEU A 226 -9.56 -13.30 8.81
C LEU A 226 -9.51 -12.31 7.66
N VAL A 227 -8.73 -12.60 6.63
CA VAL A 227 -8.60 -11.77 5.43
C VAL A 227 -9.24 -12.50 4.25
N LEU A 228 -10.26 -11.89 3.66
CA LEU A 228 -10.97 -12.38 2.49
C LEU A 228 -10.57 -11.52 1.28
N TRP A 229 -9.84 -12.10 0.37
CA TRP A 229 -9.42 -11.44 -0.87
C TRP A 229 -10.39 -11.74 -1.99
N VAL A 230 -11.29 -10.80 -2.29
CA VAL A 230 -12.20 -10.88 -3.44
C VAL A 230 -11.40 -10.57 -4.70
N TRP A 231 -11.17 -11.60 -5.50
CA TRP A 231 -10.32 -11.57 -6.68
C TRP A 231 -11.14 -11.77 -7.95
N SER A 232 -10.69 -11.21 -9.05
CA SER A 232 -11.25 -11.47 -10.38
C SER A 232 -10.14 -11.55 -11.41
N GLU A 233 -10.34 -12.39 -12.39
CA GLU A 233 -9.50 -12.44 -13.59
C GLU A 233 -9.47 -11.05 -14.25
N ARG A 234 -8.32 -10.70 -14.82
CA ARG A 234 -8.04 -9.34 -15.27
C ARG A 234 -8.98 -8.85 -16.38
N GLU A 235 -9.26 -9.68 -17.36
CA GLU A 235 -10.06 -9.27 -18.53
C GLU A 235 -11.51 -9.09 -18.15
N ALA A 236 -12.06 -10.02 -17.37
CA ALA A 236 -13.41 -9.92 -16.81
C ALA A 236 -13.57 -8.66 -15.92
N LEU A 237 -12.55 -8.40 -15.09
CA LEU A 237 -12.54 -7.19 -14.27
C LEU A 237 -12.49 -5.92 -15.11
N HIS A 238 -11.67 -5.87 -16.16
CA HIS A 238 -11.57 -4.69 -17.05
C HIS A 238 -12.88 -4.39 -17.75
N ALA A 239 -13.57 -5.42 -18.24
CA ALA A 239 -14.89 -5.27 -18.87
C ALA A 239 -15.90 -4.66 -17.87
N ARG A 240 -15.93 -5.18 -16.65
CA ARG A 240 -16.78 -4.70 -15.55
C ARG A 240 -16.49 -3.27 -15.13
N LEU A 241 -15.21 -2.90 -15.04
CA LEU A 241 -14.80 -1.53 -14.72
C LEU A 241 -15.20 -0.54 -15.82
N ASN A 242 -15.06 -0.93 -17.08
CA ASN A 242 -15.48 -0.08 -18.20
C ASN A 242 -17.00 0.13 -18.23
N ALA A 243 -17.79 -0.92 -18.03
CA ALA A 243 -19.26 -0.82 -17.96
C ALA A 243 -19.70 0.05 -16.77
N ARG A 244 -19.05 -0.09 -15.62
CA ARG A 244 -19.37 0.71 -14.43
C ARG A 244 -19.19 2.22 -14.66
N ILE A 245 -18.19 2.65 -15.43
CA ILE A 245 -18.00 4.07 -15.73
C ILE A 245 -19.19 4.62 -16.50
N GLN A 246 -19.77 3.85 -17.42
CA GLN A 246 -20.98 4.25 -18.11
C GLN A 246 -22.15 4.46 -17.13
N THR A 247 -22.37 3.50 -16.23
CA THR A 247 -23.38 3.63 -15.16
C THR A 247 -23.11 4.84 -14.25
N MET A 248 -21.84 5.14 -13.92
CA MET A 248 -21.51 6.33 -13.13
C MET A 248 -21.90 7.62 -13.86
N ILE A 249 -21.68 7.71 -15.17
CA ILE A 249 -22.08 8.86 -15.97
C ILE A 249 -23.62 9.03 -15.94
N GLU A 250 -24.37 7.94 -16.13
CA GLU A 250 -25.82 7.91 -16.06
C GLU A 250 -26.36 8.30 -14.68
N ARG A 251 -25.64 7.97 -13.61
CA ARG A 251 -25.97 8.31 -12.21
C ARG A 251 -25.57 9.72 -11.79
N GLY A 252 -25.06 10.57 -12.69
CA GLY A 252 -24.76 11.97 -12.40
C GLY A 252 -23.30 12.26 -12.05
N LEU A 253 -22.34 11.44 -12.47
CA LEU A 253 -20.91 11.67 -12.27
C LEU A 253 -20.48 13.09 -12.64
N LEU A 254 -20.98 13.60 -13.78
CA LEU A 254 -20.59 14.93 -14.26
C LEU A 254 -21.10 16.06 -13.36
N ASP A 255 -22.23 15.88 -12.73
CA ASP A 255 -22.78 16.87 -11.80
C ASP A 255 -21.97 16.90 -10.50
N GLU A 256 -21.61 15.74 -9.96
CA GLU A 256 -20.68 15.67 -8.82
C GLU A 256 -19.33 16.33 -9.13
N ILE A 257 -18.77 16.12 -10.32
CA ILE A 257 -17.50 16.76 -10.71
C ILE A 257 -17.68 18.28 -10.81
N ARG A 258 -18.80 18.77 -11.35
CA ARG A 258 -19.10 20.22 -11.41
C ARG A 258 -19.21 20.83 -10.01
N ASP A 259 -19.85 20.13 -9.09
CA ASP A 259 -19.98 20.56 -7.71
C ASP A 259 -18.61 20.60 -7.01
N LEU A 260 -17.78 19.58 -7.21
CA LEU A 260 -16.42 19.55 -6.68
C LEU A 260 -15.54 20.67 -7.26
N ARG A 261 -15.68 21.00 -8.55
CA ARG A 261 -14.99 22.15 -9.17
C ARG A 261 -15.44 23.48 -8.54
N ARG A 262 -16.74 23.62 -8.25
CA ARG A 262 -17.27 24.83 -7.58
C ARG A 262 -16.69 24.98 -6.16
N ILE A 263 -16.53 23.86 -5.44
CA ILE A 263 -15.90 23.83 -4.12
C ILE A 263 -14.41 24.17 -4.21
N ALA A 264 -13.69 23.69 -5.23
CA ALA A 264 -12.28 23.98 -5.47
C ALA A 264 -12.02 25.48 -5.76
N GLY A 265 -13.01 26.18 -6.33
CA GLY A 265 -12.91 27.59 -6.71
C GLY A 265 -11.98 27.83 -7.92
N ASP A 266 -11.55 29.08 -8.09
CA ASP A 266 -10.75 29.52 -9.25
C ASP A 266 -9.25 29.24 -9.12
N ALA A 267 -8.79 28.77 -7.97
CA ALA A 267 -7.38 28.45 -7.76
C ALA A 267 -6.97 27.18 -8.54
N PRO A 268 -5.73 27.10 -9.05
CA PRO A 268 -5.25 25.87 -9.68
C PRO A 268 -5.42 24.67 -8.74
N THR A 269 -6.16 23.66 -9.20
CA THR A 269 -6.43 22.46 -8.40
C THR A 269 -5.21 21.56 -8.30
N ASP A 270 -4.80 21.22 -7.09
CA ASP A 270 -3.78 20.20 -6.85
C ASP A 270 -4.41 18.80 -6.92
N TYR A 271 -4.31 18.17 -8.09
CA TYR A 271 -4.80 16.80 -8.33
C TYR A 271 -4.03 15.71 -7.55
N THR A 272 -3.11 16.08 -6.67
CA THR A 272 -2.33 15.13 -5.87
C THR A 272 -2.78 15.06 -4.42
N ARG A 273 -3.77 15.87 -4.01
CA ARG A 273 -4.22 15.99 -2.61
C ARG A 273 -5.69 15.70 -2.43
N GLY A 274 -6.02 15.10 -1.30
CA GLY A 274 -7.37 14.88 -0.82
C GLY A 274 -8.27 14.24 -1.87
N ILE A 275 -9.52 14.69 -1.94
CA ILE A 275 -10.54 14.17 -2.86
C ILE A 275 -10.24 14.50 -4.33
N PHE A 276 -9.46 15.55 -4.61
CA PHE A 276 -9.09 15.94 -5.97
C PHE A 276 -8.23 14.90 -6.70
N GLN A 277 -7.74 13.88 -5.99
CA GLN A 277 -7.07 12.69 -6.57
C GLN A 277 -8.06 11.66 -7.12
N ALA A 278 -9.36 11.80 -6.87
CA ALA A 278 -10.38 10.85 -7.33
C ALA A 278 -10.30 10.67 -8.86
N ILE A 279 -10.28 9.42 -9.29
CA ILE A 279 -10.30 9.08 -10.72
C ILE A 279 -11.63 9.51 -11.29
N GLY A 280 -11.60 10.27 -12.36
CA GLY A 280 -12.74 10.93 -12.98
C GLY A 280 -12.65 12.45 -12.87
N TYR A 281 -12.10 12.99 -11.80
CA TYR A 281 -12.07 14.43 -11.60
C TYR A 281 -11.20 15.16 -12.63
N LYS A 282 -9.92 14.81 -12.73
CA LYS A 282 -9.01 15.44 -13.71
C LYS A 282 -9.25 14.97 -15.14
N GLU A 283 -9.74 13.76 -15.33
CA GLU A 283 -9.96 13.17 -16.64
C GLU A 283 -11.05 13.92 -17.40
N PHE A 284 -12.07 14.45 -16.70
CA PHE A 284 -13.15 15.24 -17.29
C PHE A 284 -12.86 16.75 -17.34
N ASP A 285 -11.73 17.22 -16.83
CA ASP A 285 -11.43 18.66 -16.75
C ASP A 285 -11.47 19.38 -18.10
N ALA A 286 -10.81 18.84 -19.12
CA ALA A 286 -10.81 19.42 -20.47
C ALA A 286 -12.22 19.45 -21.12
N TYR A 287 -13.02 18.43 -20.88
CA TYR A 287 -14.41 18.39 -21.36
C TYR A 287 -15.28 19.44 -20.65
N LEU A 288 -15.20 19.54 -19.35
CA LEU A 288 -15.99 20.48 -18.56
C LEU A 288 -15.61 21.94 -18.80
N THR A 289 -14.37 22.18 -19.25
CA THR A 289 -13.89 23.54 -19.56
C THR A 289 -14.23 23.96 -20.99
N HIS A 290 -14.13 23.07 -21.96
CA HIS A 290 -14.20 23.41 -23.40
C HIS A 290 -15.33 22.73 -24.16
N GLY A 291 -16.03 21.76 -23.56
CA GLY A 291 -17.08 20.95 -24.21
C GLY A 291 -16.54 20.08 -25.34
N GLY A 292 -17.48 19.53 -26.12
CA GLY A 292 -17.22 18.77 -27.33
C GLY A 292 -17.20 17.25 -27.17
N ASP A 293 -17.80 16.53 -28.12
CA ASP A 293 -17.96 15.06 -28.05
C ASP A 293 -16.64 14.32 -28.06
N ASP A 294 -15.64 14.80 -28.80
CA ASP A 294 -14.31 14.19 -28.85
C ASP A 294 -13.63 14.25 -27.49
N ARG A 295 -13.75 15.37 -26.73
CA ARG A 295 -13.21 15.52 -25.41
C ARG A 295 -13.94 14.66 -24.39
N PHE A 296 -15.24 14.51 -24.54
CA PHE A 296 -16.04 13.63 -23.73
C PHE A 296 -15.62 12.16 -23.92
N ALA A 297 -15.48 11.70 -25.16
CA ALA A 297 -15.00 10.36 -25.46
C ALA A 297 -13.57 10.10 -24.95
N ALA A 298 -12.69 11.09 -25.08
CA ALA A 298 -11.33 11.03 -24.53
C ALA A 298 -11.34 10.91 -22.99
N ALA A 299 -12.16 11.72 -22.31
CA ALA A 299 -12.28 11.68 -20.85
C ALA A 299 -12.75 10.32 -20.33
N ILE A 300 -13.72 9.68 -21.00
CA ILE A 300 -14.16 8.32 -20.68
C ILE A 300 -13.00 7.32 -20.84
N THR A 301 -12.27 7.39 -21.94
CA THR A 301 -11.12 6.51 -22.23
C THR A 301 -10.02 6.67 -21.19
N ASP A 302 -9.73 7.89 -20.80
CA ASP A 302 -8.73 8.21 -19.78
C ASP A 302 -9.17 7.71 -18.40
N MET A 303 -10.42 7.92 -18.01
CA MET A 303 -10.98 7.41 -16.75
C MET A 303 -10.96 5.88 -16.70
N GLN A 304 -11.33 5.20 -17.80
CA GLN A 304 -11.23 3.74 -17.92
C GLN A 304 -9.77 3.27 -17.73
N THR A 305 -8.84 3.94 -18.39
CA THR A 305 -7.41 3.61 -18.28
C THR A 305 -6.86 3.84 -16.89
N ALA A 306 -7.21 4.96 -16.23
CA ALA A 306 -6.81 5.27 -14.87
C ALA A 306 -7.38 4.25 -13.87
N THR A 307 -8.66 3.86 -14.03
CA THR A 307 -9.32 2.88 -13.18
C THR A 307 -8.69 1.49 -13.31
N ARG A 308 -8.40 1.03 -14.53
CA ARG A 308 -7.68 -0.25 -14.75
C ARG A 308 -6.28 -0.23 -14.16
N ARG A 309 -5.55 0.87 -14.27
CA ARG A 309 -4.24 1.05 -13.63
C ARG A 309 -4.35 1.04 -12.11
N TYR A 310 -5.39 1.63 -11.56
CA TYR A 310 -5.64 1.61 -10.12
C TYR A 310 -5.93 0.18 -9.62
N ALA A 311 -6.83 -0.56 -10.27
CA ALA A 311 -7.12 -1.96 -9.95
C ALA A 311 -5.86 -2.84 -10.01
N LYS A 312 -4.99 -2.65 -11.02
CA LYS A 312 -3.70 -3.34 -11.13
C LYS A 312 -2.77 -3.00 -9.95
N ARG A 313 -2.72 -1.73 -9.51
CA ARG A 313 -1.90 -1.34 -8.34
C ARG A 313 -2.41 -1.99 -7.06
N GLN A 314 -3.74 -2.05 -6.85
CA GLN A 314 -4.34 -2.72 -5.68
C GLN A 314 -3.96 -4.21 -5.64
N THR A 315 -4.17 -4.95 -6.74
CA THR A 315 -3.78 -6.36 -6.84
C THR A 315 -2.27 -6.56 -6.62
N SER A 316 -1.45 -5.68 -7.22
CA SER A 316 0.00 -5.73 -7.02
C SER A 316 0.42 -5.46 -5.58
N TRP A 317 -0.29 -4.57 -4.87
CA TRP A 317 -0.04 -4.32 -3.45
C TRP A 317 -0.36 -5.54 -2.60
N ILE A 318 -1.54 -6.13 -2.80
CA ILE A 318 -1.94 -7.34 -2.09
C ILE A 318 -0.87 -8.41 -2.24
N ARG A 319 -0.47 -8.73 -3.48
CA ARG A 319 0.52 -9.79 -3.76
C ARG A 319 1.92 -9.50 -3.20
N ASN A 320 2.38 -8.26 -3.30
CA ASN A 320 3.79 -7.94 -3.05
C ASN A 320 4.05 -7.29 -1.69
N GLN A 321 3.01 -6.89 -0.95
CA GLN A 321 3.16 -6.24 0.35
C GLN A 321 2.34 -6.96 1.42
N LEU A 322 1.02 -7.11 1.22
CA LEU A 322 0.15 -7.66 2.26
C LEU A 322 0.35 -9.18 2.44
N LEU A 323 0.41 -9.96 1.36
CA LEU A 323 0.63 -11.42 1.46
C LEU A 323 1.94 -11.79 2.17
N PRO A 324 3.09 -11.14 1.88
CA PRO A 324 4.31 -11.37 2.64
C PRO A 324 4.18 -11.05 4.13
N GLU A 325 3.43 -10.02 4.49
CA GLU A 325 3.21 -9.69 5.91
C GLU A 325 2.34 -10.72 6.62
N ILE A 326 1.27 -11.19 5.95
CA ILE A 326 0.43 -12.28 6.48
C ILE A 326 1.28 -13.52 6.76
N ARG A 327 2.17 -13.90 5.82
CA ARG A 327 3.05 -15.07 6.01
C ARG A 327 4.00 -14.90 7.18
N LYS A 328 4.65 -13.74 7.27
CA LYS A 328 5.53 -13.44 8.41
C LYS A 328 4.78 -13.52 9.73
N ALA A 329 3.53 -13.06 9.78
CA ALA A 329 2.70 -13.17 10.96
C ALA A 329 2.38 -14.65 11.28
N GLN A 330 2.05 -15.46 10.28
CA GLN A 330 1.83 -16.89 10.43
C GLN A 330 3.09 -17.64 10.89
N GLU A 331 4.26 -17.29 10.35
CA GLU A 331 5.57 -17.83 10.78
C GLU A 331 5.90 -17.48 12.25
N ARG A 332 5.41 -16.35 12.75
CA ARG A 332 5.49 -15.98 14.17
C ARG A 332 4.46 -16.65 15.06
N GLY A 333 3.58 -17.48 14.48
CA GLY A 333 2.50 -18.18 15.21
C GLY A 333 1.27 -17.31 15.49
N GLU A 334 1.13 -16.16 14.79
CA GLU A 334 -0.06 -15.31 14.92
C GLU A 334 -1.27 -15.96 14.20
N ASP A 335 -2.47 -15.84 14.78
CA ASP A 335 -3.70 -16.39 14.21
C ASP A 335 -4.24 -15.49 13.10
N VAL A 336 -3.72 -15.69 11.89
CA VAL A 336 -4.06 -14.93 10.68
C VAL A 336 -4.37 -15.88 9.54
N TRP A 337 -5.56 -15.72 8.97
CA TRP A 337 -6.05 -16.54 7.85
C TRP A 337 -6.30 -15.67 6.63
N LEU A 338 -5.93 -16.18 5.45
CA LEU A 338 -6.20 -15.53 4.18
C LEU A 338 -6.85 -16.51 3.22
N TYR A 339 -7.98 -16.08 2.66
CA TYR A 339 -8.69 -16.81 1.60
C TYR A 339 -8.89 -15.94 0.38
N LEU A 340 -8.67 -16.52 -0.81
CA LEU A 340 -9.03 -15.90 -2.08
C LEU A 340 -10.38 -16.44 -2.53
N LEU A 341 -11.30 -15.51 -2.83
CA LEU A 341 -12.63 -15.79 -3.33
C LEU A 341 -12.72 -15.32 -4.79
N ASP A 342 -13.07 -16.25 -5.69
CA ASP A 342 -13.07 -15.99 -7.13
C ASP A 342 -14.39 -15.34 -7.59
N ALA A 343 -14.35 -14.02 -7.76
CA ALA A 343 -15.47 -13.20 -8.26
C ALA A 343 -15.35 -12.90 -9.77
N THR A 344 -14.69 -13.74 -10.54
CA THR A 344 -14.49 -13.55 -11.99
C THR A 344 -15.81 -13.50 -12.73
N ASP A 345 -16.73 -14.42 -12.44
CA ASP A 345 -18.05 -14.47 -13.06
C ASP A 345 -19.14 -14.16 -12.01
N PRO A 346 -19.84 -13.01 -12.13
CA PRO A 346 -20.91 -12.64 -11.21
C PRO A 346 -22.08 -13.63 -11.16
N ALA A 347 -22.30 -14.42 -12.22
CA ALA A 347 -23.36 -15.42 -12.25
C ALA A 347 -23.15 -16.52 -11.20
N TYR A 348 -21.91 -16.77 -10.84
CA TYR A 348 -21.52 -17.75 -9.81
C TYR A 348 -21.13 -17.10 -8.49
N TRP A 349 -21.59 -15.88 -8.22
CA TRP A 349 -21.25 -15.16 -6.99
C TRP A 349 -21.60 -15.96 -5.73
N LYS A 350 -22.76 -16.56 -5.71
CA LYS A 350 -23.22 -17.34 -4.54
C LYS A 350 -22.28 -18.50 -4.28
N GLU A 351 -22.01 -19.34 -5.28
CA GLU A 351 -21.23 -20.57 -5.13
C GLU A 351 -19.73 -20.34 -4.92
N ARG A 352 -19.17 -19.27 -5.51
CA ARG A 352 -17.73 -19.01 -5.52
C ARG A 352 -17.28 -17.94 -4.54
N VAL A 353 -18.20 -17.12 -4.04
CA VAL A 353 -17.87 -16.02 -3.12
C VAL A 353 -18.67 -16.11 -1.83
N SER A 354 -20.02 -16.00 -1.85
CA SER A 354 -20.83 -15.95 -0.63
C SER A 354 -20.79 -17.25 0.17
N ASP A 355 -21.12 -18.39 -0.42
CA ASP A 355 -21.18 -19.67 0.31
C ASP A 355 -19.82 -20.10 0.89
N PRO A 356 -18.69 -19.97 0.16
CA PRO A 356 -17.36 -20.19 0.75
C PRO A 356 -17.03 -19.20 1.87
N ALA A 357 -17.36 -17.91 1.71
CA ALA A 357 -17.09 -16.89 2.71
C ALA A 357 -17.87 -17.14 3.99
N HIS A 358 -19.15 -17.57 3.89
CA HIS A 358 -19.97 -17.93 5.04
C HIS A 358 -19.37 -19.10 5.82
N ARG A 359 -19.03 -20.21 5.16
CA ARG A 359 -18.40 -21.37 5.81
C ARG A 359 -17.08 -21.04 6.48
N ILE A 360 -16.25 -20.19 5.82
CA ILE A 360 -14.99 -19.71 6.40
C ILE A 360 -15.24 -18.85 7.62
N LEU A 361 -16.22 -17.93 7.57
CA LEU A 361 -16.59 -17.09 8.71
C LEU A 361 -17.12 -17.93 9.87
N GLU A 362 -18.01 -18.91 9.61
CA GLU A 362 -18.54 -19.81 10.62
C GLU A 362 -17.41 -20.57 11.34
N ALA A 363 -16.51 -21.21 10.60
CA ALA A 363 -15.35 -21.92 11.16
C ALA A 363 -14.45 -20.95 11.97
N PHE A 364 -14.23 -19.76 11.47
CA PHE A 364 -13.43 -18.75 12.14
C PHE A 364 -14.04 -18.33 13.47
N ILE A 365 -15.33 -18.01 13.51
CA ILE A 365 -16.04 -17.59 14.75
C ILE A 365 -16.18 -18.75 15.74
N ALA A 366 -16.46 -19.96 15.25
CA ALA A 366 -16.58 -21.14 16.09
C ALA A 366 -15.25 -21.66 16.66
N HIS A 367 -14.10 -21.14 16.19
CA HIS A 367 -12.76 -21.67 16.47
C HIS A 367 -12.58 -23.13 15.99
N ASP A 368 -13.29 -23.51 14.95
CA ASP A 368 -13.17 -24.80 14.31
C ASP A 368 -11.90 -24.88 13.44
N PRO A 369 -11.48 -26.09 13.05
CA PRO A 369 -10.40 -26.25 12.07
C PRO A 369 -10.70 -25.50 10.78
N MET A 370 -9.84 -24.56 10.43
CA MET A 370 -10.02 -23.75 9.23
C MET A 370 -9.80 -24.56 7.95
N PRO A 371 -10.64 -24.40 6.92
CA PRO A 371 -10.46 -25.09 5.64
C PRO A 371 -9.15 -24.69 4.96
N ASP A 372 -8.61 -25.56 4.10
CA ASP A 372 -7.41 -25.22 3.33
C ASP A 372 -7.69 -24.03 2.39
N PRO A 373 -6.94 -22.92 2.51
CA PRO A 373 -7.11 -21.75 1.65
C PRO A 373 -6.92 -22.05 0.15
N ARG A 374 -6.08 -23.02 -0.21
CA ARG A 374 -5.81 -23.37 -1.61
C ARG A 374 -6.88 -24.26 -2.23
N ALA A 375 -7.62 -24.99 -1.41
CA ALA A 375 -8.68 -25.86 -1.88
C ALA A 375 -9.97 -25.11 -2.25
N GLN A 376 -10.04 -23.77 -2.02
CA GLN A 376 -11.27 -23.00 -2.26
C GLN A 376 -11.59 -22.83 -3.75
N SER A 377 -10.58 -22.72 -4.61
CA SER A 377 -10.74 -22.63 -6.07
C SER A 377 -9.41 -22.86 -6.80
N ALA A 378 -9.46 -23.13 -8.12
CA ALA A 378 -8.26 -23.17 -8.95
C ALA A 378 -7.50 -21.83 -8.92
N ALA A 379 -8.22 -20.70 -8.94
CA ALA A 379 -7.63 -19.37 -8.81
C ALA A 379 -6.92 -19.19 -7.46
N ALA A 380 -7.50 -19.68 -6.36
CA ALA A 380 -6.87 -19.64 -5.04
C ALA A 380 -5.57 -20.46 -5.02
N ALA A 381 -5.60 -21.69 -5.54
CA ALA A 381 -4.41 -22.53 -5.64
C ALA A 381 -3.28 -21.86 -6.42
N GLU A 382 -3.58 -21.29 -7.59
CA GLU A 382 -2.61 -20.60 -8.44
C GLU A 382 -2.07 -19.31 -7.79
N GLN A 383 -2.96 -18.42 -7.36
CA GLN A 383 -2.57 -17.08 -6.90
C GLN A 383 -1.82 -17.11 -5.56
N LEU A 384 -2.17 -18.01 -4.67
CA LEU A 384 -1.47 -18.20 -3.41
C LEU A 384 -0.11 -18.90 -3.59
N ALA A 385 0.03 -19.82 -4.56
CA ALA A 385 1.30 -20.46 -4.89
C ALA A 385 2.29 -19.49 -5.57
N VAL A 386 1.83 -18.70 -6.55
CA VAL A 386 2.67 -17.69 -7.24
C VAL A 386 3.29 -16.71 -6.26
N SER A 387 2.56 -16.34 -5.23
CA SER A 387 3.06 -15.41 -4.23
C SER A 387 4.15 -16.03 -3.32
N GLU A 388 4.27 -17.34 -3.24
CA GLU A 388 5.34 -18.04 -2.50
C GLU A 388 6.67 -18.04 -3.25
N GLN A 389 6.62 -18.21 -4.57
CA GLN A 389 7.80 -18.23 -5.43
C GLN A 389 8.40 -16.84 -5.65
N THR A 390 7.58 -15.81 -5.52
CA THR A 390 8.01 -14.42 -5.69
C THR A 390 8.24 -13.79 -4.32
N GLY A 391 9.38 -14.02 -3.69
CA GLY A 391 9.79 -13.30 -2.46
C GLY A 391 9.40 -11.81 -2.50
N GLY A 392 9.10 -11.22 -1.38
CA GLY A 392 8.51 -9.88 -1.29
C GLY A 392 9.24 -8.87 -2.17
N ARG A 393 8.56 -7.80 -2.60
CA ARG A 393 9.16 -6.75 -3.47
C ARG A 393 10.44 -6.17 -2.88
N LEU A 394 10.60 -6.22 -1.56
CA LEU A 394 11.82 -5.80 -0.86
C LEU A 394 12.99 -6.75 -1.15
N GLU A 395 12.77 -8.05 -1.14
CA GLU A 395 13.80 -9.06 -1.49
C GLU A 395 14.16 -8.98 -2.97
N ARG A 396 13.18 -8.84 -3.86
CA ARG A 396 13.43 -8.66 -5.30
C ARG A 396 14.15 -7.36 -5.65
N ASN A 397 13.98 -6.33 -4.83
CA ASN A 397 14.66 -5.04 -4.99
C ASN A 397 15.90 -4.90 -4.10
N ARG A 398 16.32 -5.98 -3.43
CA ARG A 398 17.55 -5.99 -2.64
C ARG A 398 18.70 -5.49 -3.50
N LEU A 399 19.35 -4.46 -3.00
CA LEU A 399 20.55 -3.92 -3.64
C LEU A 399 21.74 -4.75 -3.20
N VAL A 400 22.48 -5.25 -4.17
CA VAL A 400 23.70 -6.04 -3.97
C VAL A 400 24.87 -5.26 -4.54
N ALA A 401 25.96 -5.21 -3.78
CA ALA A 401 27.19 -4.58 -4.25
C ALA A 401 27.86 -5.43 -5.34
N CYS A 402 28.30 -4.78 -6.39
CA CYS A 402 29.15 -5.42 -7.41
C CYS A 402 30.60 -5.11 -7.14
N ASP A 403 31.36 -6.06 -6.65
CA ASP A 403 32.80 -5.89 -6.38
C ASP A 403 33.57 -5.46 -7.60
N THR A 404 33.20 -5.97 -8.79
CA THR A 404 33.87 -5.62 -10.05
C THR A 404 33.67 -4.16 -10.45
N CYS A 405 32.46 -3.61 -10.22
CA CYS A 405 32.13 -2.23 -10.59
C CYS A 405 32.43 -1.24 -9.48
N THR A 406 32.63 -1.71 -8.26
CA THR A 406 32.99 -0.89 -7.10
C THR A 406 34.45 -0.45 -7.24
N SER A 407 34.68 0.83 -7.35
CA SER A 407 36.01 1.45 -7.34
C SER A 407 36.36 2.04 -5.98
N ASP A 408 35.38 2.31 -5.15
CA ASP A 408 35.49 2.83 -3.80
C ASP A 408 34.63 1.98 -2.87
N GLU A 409 35.24 1.35 -1.86
CA GLU A 409 34.53 0.51 -0.88
C GLU A 409 33.54 1.32 -0.02
N ALA A 410 33.80 2.61 0.18
CA ALA A 410 32.89 3.50 0.89
C ALA A 410 31.63 3.83 0.05
N GLN A 411 31.73 3.72 -1.29
CA GLN A 411 30.63 3.95 -2.23
C GLN A 411 30.48 2.79 -3.21
N PRO A 412 30.01 1.62 -2.76
CA PRO A 412 29.91 0.44 -3.61
C PRO A 412 28.91 0.66 -4.75
N PHE A 413 29.25 0.18 -5.94
CA PHE A 413 28.30 0.12 -7.04
C PHE A 413 27.21 -0.90 -6.74
N LEU A 414 25.97 -0.43 -6.57
CA LEU A 414 24.83 -1.28 -6.22
C LEU A 414 23.98 -1.59 -7.46
N TYR A 415 23.53 -2.83 -7.57
CA TYR A 415 22.53 -3.27 -8.54
C TYR A 415 21.45 -4.10 -7.83
N ARG A 416 20.28 -4.24 -8.46
CA ARG A 416 19.23 -5.09 -7.91
C ARG A 416 19.56 -6.55 -8.15
N GLU A 417 19.35 -7.39 -7.16
CA GLU A 417 19.61 -8.83 -7.26
C GLU A 417 18.87 -9.49 -8.42
N ASN A 418 17.62 -9.11 -8.68
CA ASN A 418 16.84 -9.58 -9.83
C ASN A 418 17.28 -9.03 -11.19
N GLU A 419 18.17 -8.04 -11.21
CA GLU A 419 18.78 -7.47 -12.43
C GLU A 419 20.25 -7.93 -12.63
N ARG A 420 20.68 -8.93 -11.84
CA ARG A 420 22.05 -9.44 -11.86
C ARG A 420 22.52 -9.75 -13.29
N ASP A 421 21.75 -10.51 -14.05
CA ASP A 421 22.12 -10.93 -15.39
C ASP A 421 22.23 -9.74 -16.35
N LYS A 422 21.30 -8.79 -16.27
CA LYS A 422 21.38 -7.54 -17.04
C LYS A 422 22.60 -6.71 -16.66
N HIS A 423 22.90 -6.65 -15.34
CA HIS A 423 24.08 -5.95 -14.86
C HIS A 423 25.36 -6.60 -15.36
N MET A 424 25.50 -7.93 -15.23
CA MET A 424 26.68 -8.67 -15.69
C MET A 424 26.91 -8.52 -17.19
N GLN A 425 25.86 -8.40 -17.98
CA GLN A 425 25.91 -8.15 -19.44
C GLN A 425 26.05 -6.67 -19.80
N SER A 426 25.99 -5.74 -18.84
CA SER A 426 26.06 -4.31 -19.11
C SER A 426 27.43 -3.88 -19.62
N ARG A 427 27.44 -2.80 -20.39
CA ARG A 427 28.69 -2.16 -20.86
C ARG A 427 29.58 -1.74 -19.67
N THR A 428 28.94 -1.20 -18.60
CA THR A 428 29.65 -0.75 -17.40
C THR A 428 30.41 -1.90 -16.73
N HIS A 429 29.73 -3.04 -16.50
CA HIS A 429 30.37 -4.22 -15.88
C HIS A 429 31.49 -4.78 -16.74
N ARG A 430 31.26 -4.93 -18.04
CA ARG A 430 32.30 -5.42 -18.98
C ARG A 430 33.53 -4.50 -19.05
N MET A 431 33.32 -3.19 -18.98
CA MET A 431 34.43 -2.23 -18.96
C MET A 431 35.20 -2.26 -17.64
N ALA A 432 34.52 -2.45 -16.51
CA ALA A 432 35.14 -2.61 -15.20
C ALA A 432 36.00 -3.88 -15.14
N LEU A 433 35.51 -5.00 -15.68
CA LEU A 433 36.28 -6.25 -15.83
C LEU A 433 37.58 -6.03 -16.66
N LYS A 434 37.45 -5.37 -17.81
CA LYS A 434 38.62 -5.08 -18.66
C LYS A 434 39.65 -4.19 -17.95
N ARG A 435 39.23 -3.20 -17.18
CA ARG A 435 40.12 -2.34 -16.39
C ARG A 435 40.87 -3.13 -15.33
N ARG A 436 40.18 -4.03 -14.60
CA ARG A 436 40.83 -4.90 -13.59
C ARG A 436 41.83 -5.86 -14.20
N SER A 437 41.46 -6.54 -15.28
CA SER A 437 42.40 -7.44 -16.00
C SER A 437 43.65 -6.72 -16.49
N ARG A 438 43.50 -5.50 -17.03
CA ARG A 438 44.61 -4.68 -17.46
C ARG A 438 45.50 -4.22 -16.28
N ALA A 439 44.87 -3.85 -15.15
CA ALA A 439 45.59 -3.46 -13.93
C ALA A 439 46.40 -4.63 -13.36
N ALA A 440 45.79 -5.83 -13.31
CA ALA A 440 46.46 -7.06 -12.86
C ALA A 440 47.66 -7.39 -13.78
N TYR A 441 47.50 -7.34 -15.09
CA TYR A 441 48.59 -7.56 -16.05
C TYR A 441 49.76 -6.58 -15.86
N ILE A 442 49.47 -5.30 -15.65
CA ILE A 442 50.49 -4.27 -15.39
C ILE A 442 51.20 -4.54 -14.04
N ALA A 443 50.47 -4.95 -13.02
CA ALA A 443 51.05 -5.26 -11.73
C ALA A 443 52.00 -6.47 -11.78
N GLU A 444 51.58 -7.54 -12.47
CA GLU A 444 52.44 -8.72 -12.70
C GLU A 444 53.69 -8.38 -13.52
N GLY A 445 53.57 -7.55 -14.55
CA GLY A 445 54.71 -7.08 -15.34
C GLY A 445 55.73 -6.29 -14.51
N ARG A 446 55.23 -5.43 -13.61
CA ARG A 446 56.09 -4.66 -12.68
C ARG A 446 56.73 -5.55 -11.60
N ALA A 447 56.04 -6.59 -11.15
CA ALA A 447 56.61 -7.54 -10.20
C ALA A 447 57.76 -8.35 -10.82
N ARG A 448 57.61 -8.79 -12.10
CA ARG A 448 58.65 -9.50 -12.84
C ARG A 448 59.86 -8.62 -13.17
N MET A 449 59.73 -7.32 -13.23
CA MET A 449 60.87 -6.38 -13.45
C MET A 449 61.63 -6.04 -12.15
N ARG A 450 61.06 -6.39 -11.01
CA ARG A 450 61.69 -6.17 -9.70
C ARG A 450 62.32 -7.41 -9.07
N SER A 451 62.07 -8.57 -9.68
CA SER A 451 62.74 -9.85 -9.39
C SER A 451 63.90 -10.10 -10.33
#